data_cfda0fb7eb8265ffd7d3a11690e440c1
#
_entry.id   cfda0fb7eb8265ffd7d3a11690e440c1
#
_cell.length_a   1.000
_cell.length_b   1.000
_cell.length_c   1.000
_cell.angle_alpha   90.00
_cell.angle_beta   90.00
_cell.angle_gamma   90.00
#
_symmetry.space_group_name_H-M   'P 1'
#
loop_
_entity.id
_entity.type
_entity.pdbx_description
1 polymer ?
#
loop_
_entity_poly.entity_id
_entity_poly.type
_entity_poly.pdbx_seq_one_letter_code
_entity_poly.pdbx_strand_id
1 'polypeptide(L)'
;MPEVFDSSATFGLTEPELFGAAIPICGIAGDQQAALIGQACFSPGMVKATYGTGCFVLLNIGGAPVASANKLVTTVAYQLSGIRSYALEGSIFIAGAAVQWLRDGLKIIRSAEESGALAQLADASQDVVLVPAFVGLGAPHWRPDVRGALFGLTRATGPRELARASLESVCFQTADLLAAMKADWHGSASALSALRVDGGMAVSDWTMQRLADILGATVDRPRIKETTALGAAYLAGLQRGFFPEPDRFSHHWRSERRFEPKMDAAEQARRLADWASAVRRLLT
;
A
#
# COMPACT_ATOMS: atom_id res chain seq x y z
N MET A 1 34.39 -1.93 2.68
CA MET A 1 32.92 -1.70 2.66
C MET A 1 32.60 -1.11 1.31
N PRO A 2 31.43 -1.38 0.71
CA PRO A 2 31.04 -0.72 -0.53
C PRO A 2 30.91 0.79 -0.31
N GLU A 3 31.12 1.55 -1.39
CA GLU A 3 30.86 2.99 -1.39
C GLU A 3 29.35 3.25 -1.38
N VAL A 4 28.90 4.21 -0.57
CA VAL A 4 27.49 4.57 -0.43
C VAL A 4 27.26 5.90 -1.11
N PHE A 5 26.34 5.92 -2.07
CA PHE A 5 25.93 7.09 -2.83
C PHE A 5 24.54 7.56 -2.44
N ASP A 6 24.17 8.76 -2.86
CA ASP A 6 22.79 9.23 -2.88
C ASP A 6 21.94 8.35 -3.83
N SER A 7 20.63 8.30 -3.61
CA SER A 7 19.71 7.57 -4.51
C SER A 7 19.72 8.12 -5.94
N SER A 8 20.08 9.39 -6.09
CA SER A 8 20.30 10.09 -7.36
C SER A 8 21.78 10.48 -7.44
N ALA A 9 22.58 9.69 -8.16
CA ALA A 9 24.01 9.85 -8.32
C ALA A 9 24.45 9.19 -9.62
N THR A 10 25.71 9.35 -10.03
CA THR A 10 26.26 8.61 -11.17
C THR A 10 26.90 7.31 -10.67
N PHE A 11 26.30 6.18 -10.96
CA PHE A 11 26.73 4.84 -10.50
C PHE A 11 27.63 4.12 -11.49
N GLY A 12 27.57 4.49 -12.77
CA GLY A 12 28.34 3.89 -13.85
C GLY A 12 27.70 4.14 -15.21
N LEU A 13 28.15 3.38 -16.20
CA LEU A 13 27.68 3.43 -17.58
C LEU A 13 27.21 2.04 -18.01
N THR A 14 26.24 2.01 -18.91
CA THR A 14 25.88 0.76 -19.59
C THR A 14 26.93 0.38 -20.63
N GLU A 15 27.00 -0.92 -20.96
CA GLU A 15 27.80 -1.38 -22.10
C GLU A 15 27.26 -0.81 -23.42
N PRO A 16 28.09 -0.13 -24.22
CA PRO A 16 27.66 0.50 -25.47
C PRO A 16 27.03 -0.46 -26.47
N GLU A 17 27.50 -1.71 -26.47
CA GLU A 17 27.05 -2.77 -27.37
C GLU A 17 25.56 -3.13 -27.16
N LEU A 18 25.04 -2.94 -25.95
CA LEU A 18 23.63 -3.25 -25.62
C LEU A 18 22.64 -2.18 -26.10
N PHE A 19 23.09 -0.91 -26.12
CA PHE A 19 22.20 0.24 -26.35
C PHE A 19 22.68 1.17 -27.46
N GLY A 20 23.80 0.83 -28.14
CA GLY A 20 24.42 1.67 -29.17
C GLY A 20 25.20 2.85 -28.62
N ALA A 21 25.20 3.10 -27.32
CA ALA A 21 25.95 4.13 -26.63
C ALA A 21 26.10 3.80 -25.14
N ALA A 22 27.12 4.33 -24.49
CA ALA A 22 27.28 4.26 -23.03
C ALA A 22 26.31 5.23 -22.36
N ILE A 23 25.25 4.66 -21.76
CA ILE A 23 24.19 5.43 -21.07
C ILE A 23 24.52 5.50 -19.57
N PRO A 24 24.52 6.70 -18.94
CA PRO A 24 24.74 6.82 -17.51
C PRO A 24 23.63 6.19 -16.68
N ILE A 25 23.99 5.38 -15.68
CA ILE A 25 23.07 4.85 -14.67
C ILE A 25 23.07 5.87 -13.53
N CYS A 26 21.94 6.57 -13.34
CA CYS A 26 21.88 7.74 -12.47
C CYS A 26 20.83 7.70 -11.37
N GLY A 27 20.09 6.61 -11.23
CA GLY A 27 19.09 6.43 -10.17
C GLY A 27 19.06 5.00 -9.70
N ILE A 28 19.13 4.78 -8.38
CA ILE A 28 18.97 3.46 -7.75
C ILE A 28 18.08 3.61 -6.52
N ALA A 29 17.04 2.77 -6.45
CA ALA A 29 16.20 2.63 -5.28
C ALA A 29 15.60 1.22 -5.24
N GLY A 30 15.25 0.74 -4.04
CA GLY A 30 14.35 -0.40 -3.94
C GLY A 30 12.98 -0.05 -4.54
N ASP A 31 12.23 -1.04 -4.98
CA ASP A 31 10.93 -0.84 -5.65
C ASP A 31 9.95 -0.04 -4.80
N GLN A 32 9.88 -0.32 -3.50
CA GLN A 32 8.99 0.38 -2.56
C GLN A 32 9.41 1.83 -2.33
N GLN A 33 10.72 2.09 -2.27
CA GLN A 33 11.30 3.42 -2.15
C GLN A 33 11.09 4.22 -3.45
N ALA A 34 11.27 3.57 -4.59
CA ALA A 34 10.98 4.19 -5.89
C ALA A 34 9.49 4.56 -5.99
N ALA A 35 8.56 3.67 -5.56
CA ALA A 35 7.14 3.99 -5.53
C ALA A 35 6.80 5.16 -4.60
N LEU A 36 7.46 5.26 -3.43
CA LEU A 36 7.30 6.40 -2.52
C LEU A 36 7.69 7.72 -3.20
N ILE A 37 8.81 7.72 -3.94
CA ILE A 37 9.30 8.86 -4.71
C ILE A 37 8.34 9.18 -5.87
N GLY A 38 7.92 8.18 -6.65
CA GLY A 38 6.99 8.36 -7.76
C GLY A 38 5.61 8.84 -7.32
N GLN A 39 5.20 8.52 -6.10
CA GLN A 39 4.03 9.10 -5.44
C GLN A 39 4.30 10.51 -4.89
N ALA A 40 5.49 11.07 -5.08
CA ALA A 40 5.90 12.36 -4.53
C ALA A 40 5.66 12.48 -3.01
N CYS A 41 5.92 11.41 -2.27
CA CYS A 41 5.78 11.38 -0.81
C CYS A 41 7.08 11.87 -0.14
N PHE A 42 7.47 13.11 -0.39
CA PHE A 42 8.73 13.69 0.10
C PHE A 42 8.64 14.30 1.49
N SER A 43 7.44 14.69 1.93
CA SER A 43 7.27 15.31 3.25
C SER A 43 6.95 14.26 4.33
N PRO A 44 7.45 14.46 5.57
CA PRO A 44 7.09 13.60 6.70
C PRO A 44 5.57 13.55 6.90
N GLY A 45 5.04 12.35 7.14
CA GLY A 45 3.62 12.08 7.27
C GLY A 45 2.91 11.71 5.97
N MET A 46 3.55 11.86 4.83
CA MET A 46 3.00 11.34 3.57
C MET A 46 3.13 9.83 3.53
N VAL A 47 2.07 9.16 3.11
CA VAL A 47 1.96 7.70 3.10
C VAL A 47 1.51 7.19 1.74
N LYS A 48 2.11 6.11 1.28
CA LYS A 48 1.70 5.39 0.08
C LYS A 48 1.42 3.93 0.37
N ALA A 49 0.55 3.31 -0.42
CA ALA A 49 0.31 1.87 -0.44
C ALA A 49 0.30 1.35 -1.87
N THR A 50 1.15 0.35 -2.14
CA THR A 50 1.22 -0.33 -3.44
C THR A 50 0.55 -1.70 -3.33
N TYR A 51 -0.58 -1.87 -4.01
CA TYR A 51 -1.42 -3.07 -3.97
C TYR A 51 -1.16 -3.98 -5.17
N GLY A 52 -0.25 -4.93 -4.98
CA GLY A 52 0.03 -6.04 -5.90
C GLY A 52 -0.56 -7.36 -5.40
N THR A 53 0.18 -8.46 -5.51
CA THR A 53 -0.15 -9.76 -4.91
C THR A 53 -0.30 -9.64 -3.38
N GLY A 54 0.65 -8.97 -2.75
CA GLY A 54 0.56 -8.40 -1.41
C GLY A 54 0.39 -6.89 -1.47
N CYS A 55 0.61 -6.22 -0.34
CA CYS A 55 0.65 -4.76 -0.30
C CYS A 55 1.81 -4.31 0.57
N PHE A 56 2.46 -3.21 0.15
CA PHE A 56 3.50 -2.53 0.91
C PHE A 56 3.08 -1.09 1.19
N VAL A 57 3.02 -0.75 2.47
CA VAL A 57 2.70 0.59 2.94
C VAL A 57 3.97 1.24 3.47
N LEU A 58 4.30 2.43 2.96
CA LEU A 58 5.43 3.23 3.44
C LEU A 58 4.94 4.60 3.91
N LEU A 59 5.30 4.94 5.13
CA LEU A 59 5.11 6.26 5.73
C LEU A 59 6.46 6.97 5.78
N ASN A 60 6.60 8.10 5.10
CA ASN A 60 7.78 8.97 5.26
C ASN A 60 7.79 9.56 6.67
N ILE A 61 8.85 9.32 7.44
CA ILE A 61 9.02 9.79 8.82
C ILE A 61 10.06 10.90 8.98
N GLY A 62 10.66 11.35 7.87
CA GLY A 62 11.65 12.43 7.85
C GLY A 62 13.06 11.98 8.17
N GLY A 63 13.88 12.88 8.68
CA GLY A 63 15.34 12.70 8.80
C GLY A 63 15.81 11.88 10.00
N ALA A 64 14.93 11.44 10.90
CA ALA A 64 15.28 10.64 12.08
C ALA A 64 14.61 9.26 12.02
N PRO A 65 15.38 8.16 12.23
CA PRO A 65 14.78 6.84 12.30
C PRO A 65 13.96 6.67 13.58
N VAL A 66 12.88 5.91 13.52
CA VAL A 66 12.01 5.57 14.64
C VAL A 66 12.13 4.06 14.91
N ALA A 67 12.39 3.66 16.14
CA ALA A 67 12.29 2.25 16.54
C ALA A 67 10.81 1.88 16.71
N SER A 68 10.33 0.97 15.88
CA SER A 68 8.93 0.55 15.93
C SER A 68 8.66 -0.35 17.14
N ALA A 69 7.68 0.01 17.96
CA ALA A 69 7.12 -0.84 19.02
C ALA A 69 6.04 -1.78 18.47
N ASN A 70 5.49 -1.49 17.28
CA ASN A 70 4.41 -2.23 16.62
C ASN A 70 4.91 -3.15 15.49
N LYS A 71 6.19 -3.57 15.57
CA LYS A 71 6.80 -4.55 14.64
C LYS A 71 6.81 -4.10 13.16
N LEU A 72 6.86 -2.80 12.92
CA LEU A 72 7.08 -2.25 11.58
C LEU A 72 8.59 -2.24 11.29
N VAL A 73 8.95 -2.18 10.01
CA VAL A 73 10.34 -2.04 9.58
C VAL A 73 10.67 -0.56 9.44
N THR A 74 11.75 -0.11 10.07
CA THR A 74 12.32 1.21 9.78
C THR A 74 13.36 1.05 8.68
N THR A 75 13.18 1.76 7.58
CA THR A 75 14.05 1.68 6.41
C THR A 75 14.51 3.07 5.96
N VAL A 76 15.59 3.13 5.17
CA VAL A 76 15.96 4.34 4.46
C VAL A 76 14.99 4.52 3.29
N ALA A 77 14.26 5.62 3.26
CA ALA A 77 13.36 5.96 2.17
C ALA A 77 14.15 6.39 0.92
N TYR A 78 15.07 7.32 1.09
CA TYR A 78 16.00 7.81 0.06
C TYR A 78 17.07 8.68 0.72
N GLN A 79 18.16 8.95 -0.02
CA GLN A 79 19.13 9.99 0.30
C GLN A 79 19.31 10.87 -0.93
N LEU A 80 19.10 12.18 -0.79
CA LEU A 80 19.23 13.17 -1.86
C LEU A 80 20.05 14.34 -1.34
N SER A 81 21.06 14.78 -2.11
CA SER A 81 21.96 15.88 -1.73
C SER A 81 22.57 15.69 -0.33
N GLY A 82 22.93 14.46 0.01
CA GLY A 82 23.48 14.07 1.33
C GLY A 82 22.46 14.03 2.47
N ILE A 83 21.20 14.41 2.23
CA ILE A 83 20.13 14.41 3.23
C ILE A 83 19.37 13.09 3.14
N ARG A 84 19.36 12.35 4.27
CA ARG A 84 18.68 11.06 4.38
C ARG A 84 17.28 11.24 4.94
N SER A 85 16.32 10.57 4.31
CA SER A 85 14.95 10.41 4.80
C SER A 85 14.69 8.94 5.14
N TYR A 86 13.91 8.71 6.19
CA TYR A 86 13.51 7.37 6.64
C TYR A 86 12.03 7.14 6.41
N ALA A 87 11.63 5.88 6.39
CA ALA A 87 10.24 5.48 6.34
C ALA A 87 9.96 4.35 7.35
N LEU A 88 8.73 4.31 7.86
CA LEU A 88 8.15 3.10 8.44
C LEU A 88 7.50 2.30 7.32
N GLU A 89 7.80 1.02 7.28
CA GLU A 89 7.29 0.08 6.29
C GLU A 89 6.51 -1.04 6.97
N GLY A 90 5.36 -1.37 6.40
CA GLY A 90 4.58 -2.53 6.77
C GLY A 90 4.13 -3.29 5.52
N SER A 91 4.12 -4.62 5.60
CA SER A 91 3.73 -5.50 4.50
C SER A 91 2.49 -6.33 4.84
N ILE A 92 1.57 -6.40 3.89
CA ILE A 92 0.41 -7.29 3.84
C ILE A 92 0.76 -8.41 2.86
N PHE A 93 0.79 -9.66 3.31
CA PHE A 93 1.18 -10.78 2.46
C PHE A 93 0.13 -11.11 1.40
N ILE A 94 -1.14 -10.98 1.74
CA ILE A 94 -2.27 -11.33 0.89
C ILE A 94 -3.14 -10.10 0.65
N ALA A 95 -2.99 -9.51 -0.54
CA ALA A 95 -3.86 -8.45 -1.05
C ALA A 95 -4.55 -8.93 -2.35
N GLY A 96 -4.00 -8.66 -3.52
CA GLY A 96 -4.52 -9.18 -4.78
C GLY A 96 -4.58 -10.70 -4.84
N ALA A 97 -3.74 -11.39 -4.07
CA ALA A 97 -3.80 -12.84 -3.92
C ALA A 97 -5.14 -13.34 -3.37
N ALA A 98 -5.88 -12.56 -2.57
CA ALA A 98 -7.22 -12.91 -2.13
C ALA A 98 -8.21 -12.96 -3.32
N VAL A 99 -8.09 -12.03 -4.26
CA VAL A 99 -8.90 -12.04 -5.49
C VAL A 99 -8.49 -13.16 -6.42
N GLN A 100 -7.18 -13.44 -6.54
CA GLN A 100 -6.68 -14.60 -7.30
C GLN A 100 -7.24 -15.91 -6.72
N TRP A 101 -7.31 -16.04 -5.40
CA TRP A 101 -7.90 -17.20 -4.75
C TRP A 101 -9.40 -17.38 -5.09
N LEU A 102 -10.19 -16.30 -5.17
CA LEU A 102 -11.58 -16.37 -5.63
C LEU A 102 -11.67 -16.88 -7.06
N ARG A 103 -10.72 -16.48 -7.94
CA ARG A 103 -10.68 -16.85 -9.35
C ARG A 103 -10.15 -18.26 -9.56
N ASP A 104 -8.97 -18.55 -9.05
CA ASP A 104 -8.19 -19.74 -9.39
C ASP A 104 -8.46 -20.90 -8.42
N GLY A 105 -8.65 -20.61 -7.13
CA GLY A 105 -8.91 -21.57 -6.07
C GLY A 105 -10.38 -21.96 -5.99
N LEU A 106 -11.27 -20.97 -5.77
CA LEU A 106 -12.71 -21.20 -5.61
C LEU A 106 -13.44 -21.22 -6.96
N LYS A 107 -12.92 -20.60 -8.01
CA LYS A 107 -13.51 -20.49 -9.35
C LYS A 107 -14.89 -19.83 -9.34
N ILE A 108 -15.13 -18.88 -8.43
CA ILE A 108 -16.40 -18.17 -8.28
C ILE A 108 -16.42 -16.83 -9.03
N ILE A 109 -15.29 -16.41 -9.56
CA ILE A 109 -15.14 -15.28 -10.49
C ILE A 109 -14.29 -15.71 -11.68
N ARG A 110 -14.42 -15.05 -12.83
CA ARG A 110 -13.67 -15.32 -14.06
C ARG A 110 -12.49 -14.37 -14.21
N SER A 111 -12.63 -13.14 -13.73
CA SER A 111 -11.60 -12.11 -13.78
C SER A 111 -11.57 -11.32 -12.47
N ALA A 112 -10.47 -10.60 -12.24
CA ALA A 112 -10.32 -9.77 -11.03
C ALA A 112 -11.35 -8.63 -10.98
N GLU A 113 -11.74 -8.10 -12.13
CA GLU A 113 -12.70 -7.00 -12.27
C GLU A 113 -14.09 -7.38 -11.77
N GLU A 114 -14.50 -8.66 -11.94
CA GLU A 114 -15.79 -9.16 -11.45
C GLU A 114 -15.93 -9.04 -9.94
N SER A 115 -14.82 -9.09 -9.19
CA SER A 115 -14.86 -9.07 -7.72
C SER A 115 -15.51 -7.81 -7.16
N GLY A 116 -15.19 -6.63 -7.73
CA GLY A 116 -15.78 -5.36 -7.32
C GLY A 116 -17.28 -5.28 -7.62
N ALA A 117 -17.70 -5.77 -8.80
CA ALA A 117 -19.12 -5.80 -9.18
C ALA A 117 -19.94 -6.75 -8.28
N LEU A 118 -19.40 -7.92 -7.97
CA LEU A 118 -20.03 -8.86 -7.04
C LEU A 118 -20.11 -8.28 -5.61
N ALA A 119 -19.03 -7.67 -5.13
CA ALA A 119 -19.01 -7.05 -3.81
C ALA A 119 -20.04 -5.93 -3.66
N GLN A 120 -20.30 -5.17 -4.72
CA GLN A 120 -21.35 -4.15 -4.75
C GLN A 120 -22.77 -4.72 -4.59
N LEU A 121 -22.99 -5.96 -5.05
CA LEU A 121 -24.27 -6.66 -5.00
C LEU A 121 -24.42 -7.54 -3.76
N ALA A 122 -23.43 -7.57 -2.88
CA ALA A 122 -23.49 -8.36 -1.65
C ALA A 122 -24.55 -7.82 -0.70
N ASP A 123 -25.25 -8.73 -0.01
CA ASP A 123 -26.24 -8.39 1.01
C ASP A 123 -25.58 -7.65 2.17
N ALA A 124 -26.01 -6.41 2.40
CA ALA A 124 -25.46 -5.54 3.44
C ALA A 124 -25.68 -6.05 4.87
N SER A 125 -26.69 -6.92 5.07
CA SER A 125 -27.01 -7.51 6.38
C SER A 125 -26.10 -8.67 6.78
N GLN A 126 -25.29 -9.21 5.85
CA GLN A 126 -24.37 -10.30 6.14
C GLN A 126 -22.98 -9.76 6.51
N ASP A 127 -22.52 -10.06 7.70
CA ASP A 127 -21.20 -9.64 8.21
C ASP A 127 -20.15 -10.76 8.04
N VAL A 128 -19.88 -11.13 6.78
CA VAL A 128 -18.85 -12.13 6.47
C VAL A 128 -17.48 -11.47 6.52
N VAL A 129 -16.57 -12.00 7.33
CA VAL A 129 -15.19 -11.53 7.48
C VAL A 129 -14.22 -12.62 7.03
N LEU A 130 -13.35 -12.29 6.08
CA LEU A 130 -12.22 -13.13 5.68
C LEU A 130 -10.94 -12.58 6.34
N VAL A 131 -10.24 -13.41 7.12
CA VAL A 131 -8.85 -13.15 7.51
C VAL A 131 -7.96 -13.96 6.56
N PRO A 132 -7.28 -13.31 5.56
CA PRO A 132 -6.64 -14.01 4.46
C PRO A 132 -5.21 -14.43 4.78
N ALA A 133 -5.01 -15.11 5.91
CA ALA A 133 -3.69 -15.57 6.35
C ALA A 133 -3.23 -16.81 5.58
N PHE A 134 -3.31 -16.82 4.24
CA PHE A 134 -2.99 -18.00 3.41
C PHE A 134 -1.53 -18.45 3.52
N VAL A 135 -0.63 -17.51 3.81
CA VAL A 135 0.79 -17.74 4.11
C VAL A 135 1.19 -17.14 5.46
N GLY A 136 0.23 -17.01 6.38
CA GLY A 136 0.37 -16.29 7.63
C GLY A 136 -0.05 -14.83 7.53
N LEU A 137 0.09 -14.09 8.64
CA LEU A 137 -0.16 -12.66 8.73
C LEU A 137 1.17 -11.90 8.75
N GLY A 138 1.26 -10.84 7.95
CA GLY A 138 2.37 -9.88 7.95
C GLY A 138 2.31 -8.90 9.12
N ALA A 139 2.86 -7.72 8.93
CA ALA A 139 2.83 -6.66 9.93
C ALA A 139 1.37 -6.24 10.23
N PRO A 140 1.05 -5.86 11.48
CA PRO A 140 1.91 -5.82 12.68
C PRO A 140 1.97 -7.17 13.43
N HIS A 141 1.31 -8.21 12.95
CA HIS A 141 1.13 -9.47 13.68
C HIS A 141 2.35 -10.39 13.62
N TRP A 142 2.94 -10.56 12.42
CA TRP A 142 4.09 -11.46 12.13
C TRP A 142 3.85 -12.88 12.64
N ARG A 143 2.74 -13.48 12.20
CA ARG A 143 2.33 -14.84 12.55
C ARG A 143 2.36 -15.73 11.30
N PRO A 144 3.50 -16.36 10.99
CA PRO A 144 3.65 -17.24 9.82
C PRO A 144 2.95 -18.60 9.98
N ASP A 145 2.60 -18.94 11.22
CA ASP A 145 2.01 -20.22 11.64
C ASP A 145 0.48 -20.28 11.46
N VAL A 146 -0.21 -19.12 11.47
CA VAL A 146 -1.66 -19.07 11.30
C VAL A 146 -2.08 -19.25 9.84
N ARG A 147 -3.33 -19.68 9.63
CA ARG A 147 -3.92 -19.85 8.29
C ARG A 147 -5.24 -19.10 8.19
N GLY A 148 -5.66 -18.82 6.93
CA GLY A 148 -6.88 -18.04 6.67
C GLY A 148 -8.15 -18.65 7.24
N ALA A 149 -9.09 -17.78 7.64
CA ALA A 149 -10.40 -18.19 8.17
C ALA A 149 -11.51 -17.27 7.66
N LEU A 150 -12.70 -17.84 7.53
CA LEU A 150 -13.96 -17.14 7.26
C LEU A 150 -14.85 -17.18 8.50
N PHE A 151 -15.40 -16.03 8.86
CA PHE A 151 -16.32 -15.88 9.97
C PHE A 151 -17.65 -15.30 9.47
N GLY A 152 -18.75 -15.58 10.18
CA GLY A 152 -20.06 -15.01 9.86
C GLY A 152 -20.79 -15.68 8.68
N LEU A 153 -20.42 -16.91 8.29
CA LEU A 153 -21.10 -17.64 7.23
C LEU A 153 -22.53 -18.02 7.61
N THR A 154 -23.45 -17.84 6.67
CA THR A 154 -24.86 -18.27 6.75
C THR A 154 -25.21 -19.12 5.54
N ARG A 155 -26.41 -19.72 5.53
CA ARG A 155 -26.91 -20.45 4.34
C ARG A 155 -27.06 -19.57 3.09
N ALA A 156 -27.20 -18.26 3.28
CA ALA A 156 -27.36 -17.29 2.20
C ALA A 156 -26.02 -16.73 1.70
N THR A 157 -24.89 -17.06 2.36
CA THR A 157 -23.57 -16.60 1.94
C THR A 157 -23.18 -17.23 0.62
N GLY A 158 -22.89 -16.39 -0.37
CA GLY A 158 -22.55 -16.79 -1.72
C GLY A 158 -21.33 -16.05 -2.28
N PRO A 159 -21.09 -16.14 -3.60
CA PRO A 159 -19.97 -15.50 -4.26
C PRO A 159 -19.86 -13.98 -4.02
N ARG A 160 -21.00 -13.30 -3.87
CA ARG A 160 -21.06 -11.85 -3.64
C ARG A 160 -20.46 -11.46 -2.29
N GLU A 161 -20.86 -12.16 -1.23
CA GLU A 161 -20.39 -11.94 0.13
C GLU A 161 -18.91 -12.33 0.27
N LEU A 162 -18.48 -13.42 -0.37
CA LEU A 162 -17.09 -13.85 -0.41
C LEU A 162 -16.21 -12.84 -1.17
N ALA A 163 -16.69 -12.29 -2.28
CA ALA A 163 -15.99 -11.23 -3.01
C ALA A 163 -15.84 -9.97 -2.16
N ARG A 164 -16.92 -9.52 -1.50
CA ARG A 164 -16.88 -8.39 -0.57
C ARG A 164 -15.89 -8.64 0.57
N ALA A 165 -15.98 -9.76 1.25
CA ALA A 165 -15.10 -10.09 2.37
C ALA A 165 -13.62 -10.15 1.95
N SER A 166 -13.32 -10.63 0.74
CA SER A 166 -11.97 -10.68 0.20
C SER A 166 -11.41 -9.28 -0.07
N LEU A 167 -12.18 -8.38 -0.66
CA LEU A 167 -11.75 -7.00 -0.92
C LEU A 167 -11.66 -6.18 0.39
N GLU A 168 -12.62 -6.34 1.30
CA GLU A 168 -12.60 -5.67 2.61
C GLU A 168 -11.44 -6.14 3.49
N SER A 169 -11.02 -7.41 3.38
CA SER A 169 -9.88 -7.93 4.14
C SER A 169 -8.59 -7.15 3.90
N VAL A 170 -8.40 -6.66 2.67
CA VAL A 170 -7.25 -5.81 2.31
C VAL A 170 -7.38 -4.43 2.95
N CYS A 171 -8.59 -3.87 2.96
CA CYS A 171 -8.86 -2.58 3.59
C CYS A 171 -8.61 -2.64 5.11
N PHE A 172 -9.05 -3.70 5.77
CA PHE A 172 -8.83 -3.89 7.21
C PHE A 172 -7.36 -4.10 7.56
N GLN A 173 -6.63 -4.92 6.81
CA GLN A 173 -5.19 -5.07 7.01
C GLN A 173 -4.44 -3.74 6.82
N THR A 174 -4.87 -2.92 5.88
CA THR A 174 -4.32 -1.57 5.70
C THR A 174 -4.62 -0.68 6.90
N ALA A 175 -5.82 -0.79 7.48
CA ALA A 175 -6.18 -0.05 8.69
C ALA A 175 -5.29 -0.44 9.88
N ASP A 176 -5.03 -1.75 10.06
CA ASP A 176 -4.12 -2.25 11.10
C ASP A 176 -2.69 -1.65 10.93
N LEU A 177 -2.17 -1.63 9.70
CA LEU A 177 -0.86 -1.04 9.42
C LEU A 177 -0.81 0.46 9.71
N LEU A 178 -1.81 1.22 9.24
CA LEU A 178 -1.85 2.65 9.49
C LEU A 178 -2.04 2.99 10.96
N ALA A 179 -2.79 2.17 11.71
CA ALA A 179 -2.91 2.32 13.17
C ALA A 179 -1.55 2.08 13.86
N ALA A 180 -0.81 1.04 13.46
CA ALA A 180 0.53 0.76 13.95
C ALA A 180 1.51 1.90 13.61
N MET A 181 1.47 2.42 12.37
CA MET A 181 2.29 3.55 11.95
C MET A 181 2.00 4.83 12.75
N LYS A 182 0.72 5.11 13.01
CA LYS A 182 0.30 6.25 13.85
C LYS A 182 0.77 6.11 15.30
N ALA A 183 0.78 4.89 15.84
CA ALA A 183 1.24 4.64 17.20
C ALA A 183 2.76 4.80 17.35
N ASP A 184 3.53 4.46 16.32
CA ASP A 184 5.00 4.54 16.35
C ASP A 184 5.53 5.92 15.95
N TRP A 185 4.84 6.64 15.08
CA TRP A 185 5.28 7.93 14.58
C TRP A 185 4.48 9.08 15.18
N HIS A 186 5.14 9.89 16.00
CA HIS A 186 4.55 11.01 16.74
C HIS A 186 4.61 12.35 15.98
N GLY A 187 4.60 12.32 14.65
CA GLY A 187 4.49 13.51 13.82
C GLY A 187 3.10 14.15 13.86
N SER A 188 2.89 15.21 13.08
CA SER A 188 1.61 15.92 13.05
C SER A 188 0.46 15.01 12.62
N ALA A 189 -0.62 14.96 13.41
CA ALA A 189 -1.82 14.16 13.08
C ALA A 189 -2.46 14.53 11.74
N SER A 190 -2.29 15.78 11.27
CA SER A 190 -2.75 16.23 9.96
C SER A 190 -1.97 15.63 8.77
N ALA A 191 -0.79 15.10 9.03
CA ALA A 191 0.07 14.56 7.98
C ALA A 191 -0.45 13.25 7.37
N LEU A 192 -1.15 12.41 8.14
CA LEU A 192 -1.74 11.15 7.67
C LEU A 192 -3.17 11.31 7.11
N SER A 193 -3.49 12.47 6.54
CA SER A 193 -4.85 12.82 6.09
C SER A 193 -5.25 12.14 4.77
N ALA A 194 -4.31 11.70 3.97
CA ALA A 194 -4.58 11.04 2.70
C ALA A 194 -3.60 9.90 2.44
N LEU A 195 -4.12 8.75 1.99
CA LEU A 195 -3.34 7.61 1.53
C LEU A 195 -3.22 7.65 0.01
N ARG A 196 -2.00 7.73 -0.52
CA ARG A 196 -1.75 7.59 -1.95
C ARG A 196 -1.63 6.12 -2.32
N VAL A 197 -2.38 5.69 -3.34
CA VAL A 197 -2.49 4.26 -3.70
C VAL A 197 -2.06 4.01 -5.13
N ASP A 198 -1.43 2.87 -5.38
CA ASP A 198 -1.10 2.37 -6.70
C ASP A 198 -1.12 0.83 -6.74
N GLY A 199 -0.72 0.26 -7.88
CA GLY A 199 -0.76 -1.18 -8.10
C GLY A 199 -2.09 -1.68 -8.67
N GLY A 200 -2.15 -2.97 -8.98
CA GLY A 200 -3.25 -3.56 -9.75
C GLY A 200 -4.62 -3.46 -9.08
N MET A 201 -4.71 -3.57 -7.75
CA MET A 201 -6.01 -3.45 -7.06
C MET A 201 -6.52 -2.01 -6.98
N ALA A 202 -5.65 -1.01 -7.10
CA ALA A 202 -6.04 0.40 -7.03
C ALA A 202 -6.95 0.83 -8.20
N VAL A 203 -7.06 0.03 -9.26
CA VAL A 203 -7.98 0.28 -10.39
C VAL A 203 -9.45 0.09 -10.00
N SER A 204 -9.75 -0.70 -8.97
CA SER A 204 -11.11 -0.95 -8.51
C SER A 204 -11.65 0.23 -7.70
N ASP A 205 -12.58 0.98 -8.28
CA ASP A 205 -13.25 2.10 -7.61
C ASP A 205 -13.98 1.66 -6.35
N TRP A 206 -14.63 0.49 -6.39
CA TRP A 206 -15.32 -0.06 -5.24
C TRP A 206 -14.36 -0.31 -4.08
N THR A 207 -13.23 -0.94 -4.38
CA THR A 207 -12.21 -1.24 -3.34
C THR A 207 -11.61 0.04 -2.76
N MET A 208 -11.30 1.03 -3.60
CA MET A 208 -10.73 2.30 -3.13
C MET A 208 -11.73 3.12 -2.31
N GLN A 209 -13.02 3.11 -2.67
CA GLN A 209 -14.05 3.73 -1.86
C GLN A 209 -14.20 3.01 -0.51
N ARG A 210 -14.23 1.68 -0.53
CA ARG A 210 -14.31 0.89 0.71
C ARG A 210 -13.07 1.08 1.60
N LEU A 211 -11.89 1.24 0.99
CA LEU A 211 -10.67 1.57 1.70
C LEU A 211 -10.79 2.93 2.40
N ALA A 212 -11.26 3.97 1.70
CA ALA A 212 -11.49 5.28 2.30
C ALA A 212 -12.50 5.20 3.47
N ASP A 213 -13.58 4.45 3.30
CA ASP A 213 -14.62 4.22 4.30
C ASP A 213 -14.06 3.55 5.57
N ILE A 214 -13.32 2.46 5.41
CA ILE A 214 -12.72 1.70 6.54
C ILE A 214 -11.62 2.52 7.24
N LEU A 215 -10.83 3.28 6.50
CA LEU A 215 -9.79 4.12 7.07
C LEU A 215 -10.34 5.39 7.74
N GLY A 216 -11.52 5.85 7.37
CA GLY A 216 -12.03 7.17 7.73
C GLY A 216 -11.11 8.29 7.24
N ALA A 217 -10.43 8.07 6.12
CA ALA A 217 -9.42 8.97 5.56
C ALA A 217 -9.51 8.99 4.03
N THR A 218 -9.05 10.08 3.44
CA THR A 218 -8.99 10.23 1.98
C THR A 218 -8.06 9.22 1.34
N VAL A 219 -8.46 8.62 0.21
CA VAL A 219 -7.63 7.78 -0.62
C VAL A 219 -7.46 8.44 -1.99
N ASP A 220 -6.22 8.68 -2.39
CA ASP A 220 -5.86 9.34 -3.64
C ASP A 220 -5.20 8.36 -4.62
N ARG A 221 -5.83 8.12 -5.76
CA ARG A 221 -5.26 7.36 -6.88
C ARG A 221 -4.60 8.30 -7.87
N PRO A 222 -3.29 8.13 -8.20
CA PRO A 222 -2.59 9.02 -9.12
C PRO A 222 -3.00 8.79 -10.56
N ARG A 223 -2.80 9.82 -11.39
CA ARG A 223 -2.98 9.70 -12.85
C ARG A 223 -1.95 8.75 -13.48
N ILE A 224 -0.70 8.79 -13.01
CA ILE A 224 0.36 7.87 -13.43
C ILE A 224 0.37 6.70 -12.45
N LYS A 225 0.00 5.51 -12.92
CA LYS A 225 -0.15 4.31 -12.07
C LYS A 225 1.16 3.55 -11.85
N GLU A 226 2.11 3.67 -12.78
CA GLU A 226 3.44 3.05 -12.71
C GLU A 226 4.40 3.91 -11.87
N THR A 227 4.05 4.09 -10.61
CA THR A 227 4.76 5.00 -9.70
C THR A 227 6.17 4.52 -9.38
N THR A 228 6.41 3.21 -9.32
CA THR A 228 7.74 2.62 -9.15
C THR A 228 8.66 3.02 -10.31
N ALA A 229 8.21 2.83 -11.54
CA ALA A 229 8.97 3.22 -12.72
C ALA A 229 9.20 4.74 -12.79
N LEU A 230 8.17 5.52 -12.44
CA LEU A 230 8.28 6.98 -12.38
C LEU A 230 9.31 7.43 -11.33
N GLY A 231 9.34 6.80 -10.16
CA GLY A 231 10.32 7.13 -9.11
C GLY A 231 11.75 6.83 -9.52
N ALA A 232 11.98 5.67 -10.13
CA ALA A 232 13.31 5.33 -10.67
C ALA A 232 13.73 6.30 -11.78
N ALA A 233 12.82 6.63 -12.70
CA ALA A 233 13.06 7.61 -13.76
C ALA A 233 13.31 9.02 -13.19
N TYR A 234 12.57 9.40 -12.14
CA TYR A 234 12.76 10.67 -11.44
C TYR A 234 14.18 10.79 -10.88
N LEU A 235 14.66 9.78 -10.16
CA LEU A 235 16.01 9.80 -9.58
C LEU A 235 17.09 9.97 -10.66
N ALA A 236 16.98 9.22 -11.77
CA ALA A 236 17.90 9.33 -12.88
C ALA A 236 17.81 10.69 -13.57
N GLY A 237 16.61 11.19 -13.79
CA GLY A 237 16.37 12.48 -14.42
C GLY A 237 16.76 13.67 -13.55
N LEU A 238 16.62 13.56 -12.22
CA LEU A 238 17.10 14.56 -11.26
C LEU A 238 18.62 14.75 -11.38
N GLN A 239 19.38 13.64 -11.37
CA GLN A 239 20.84 13.67 -11.53
C GLN A 239 21.30 14.30 -12.86
N ARG A 240 20.46 14.18 -13.89
CA ARG A 240 20.76 14.72 -15.24
C ARG A 240 20.11 16.07 -15.52
N GLY A 241 19.40 16.67 -14.55
CA GLY A 241 18.74 17.96 -14.70
C GLY A 241 17.47 17.93 -15.57
N PHE A 242 16.91 16.74 -15.89
CA PHE A 242 15.66 16.62 -16.64
C PHE A 242 14.43 16.82 -15.75
N PHE A 243 14.53 16.49 -14.46
CA PHE A 243 13.49 16.71 -13.48
C PHE A 243 13.90 17.74 -12.43
N PRO A 244 12.96 18.53 -11.92
CA PRO A 244 13.24 19.52 -10.88
C PRO A 244 13.41 18.83 -9.51
N GLU A 245 13.91 19.62 -8.52
CA GLU A 245 13.99 19.21 -7.12
C GLU A 245 12.64 18.72 -6.55
N PRO A 246 12.64 17.91 -5.46
CA PRO A 246 11.45 17.25 -4.89
C PRO A 246 10.25 18.16 -4.68
N ASP A 247 10.46 19.37 -4.16
CA ASP A 247 9.36 20.32 -3.89
C ASP A 247 8.61 20.68 -5.17
N ARG A 248 9.35 21.00 -6.23
CA ARG A 248 8.74 21.34 -7.53
C ARG A 248 8.16 20.11 -8.23
N PHE A 249 8.81 18.95 -8.10
CA PHE A 249 8.28 17.70 -8.65
C PHE A 249 6.95 17.34 -8.01
N SER A 250 6.80 17.55 -6.71
CA SER A 250 5.53 17.32 -5.98
C SER A 250 4.35 18.08 -6.59
N HIS A 251 4.59 19.24 -7.17
CA HIS A 251 3.55 20.02 -7.85
C HIS A 251 3.09 19.41 -9.18
N HIS A 252 3.81 18.44 -9.73
CA HIS A 252 3.40 17.69 -10.93
C HIS A 252 2.56 16.48 -10.62
N TRP A 253 2.58 16.01 -9.37
CA TRP A 253 1.70 14.91 -8.96
C TRP A 253 0.23 15.32 -9.11
N ARG A 254 -0.57 14.47 -9.73
CA ARG A 254 -2.01 14.70 -9.95
C ARG A 254 -2.79 13.49 -9.54
N SER A 255 -3.83 13.69 -8.74
CA SER A 255 -4.84 12.67 -8.50
C SER A 255 -5.65 12.46 -9.79
N GLU A 256 -5.82 11.21 -10.21
CA GLU A 256 -6.84 10.83 -11.19
C GLU A 256 -8.20 10.83 -10.51
N ARG A 257 -8.25 10.24 -9.30
CA ARG A 257 -9.47 10.15 -8.50
C ARG A 257 -9.16 10.20 -7.02
N ARG A 258 -9.99 10.94 -6.32
CA ARG A 258 -10.02 11.05 -4.86
C ARG A 258 -11.28 10.37 -4.33
N PHE A 259 -11.09 9.54 -3.31
CA PHE A 259 -12.17 8.84 -2.61
C PHE A 259 -12.24 9.38 -1.18
N GLU A 260 -13.34 10.05 -0.87
CA GLU A 260 -13.62 10.55 0.47
C GLU A 260 -14.43 9.50 1.25
N PRO A 261 -14.22 9.37 2.59
CA PRO A 261 -15.03 8.46 3.42
C PRO A 261 -16.51 8.84 3.36
N LYS A 262 -17.38 7.82 3.21
CA LYS A 262 -18.85 7.96 3.16
C LYS A 262 -19.55 7.15 4.24
N MET A 263 -18.85 6.19 4.84
CA MET A 263 -19.36 5.37 5.94
C MET A 263 -19.46 6.24 7.20
N ASP A 264 -20.56 6.10 7.95
CA ASP A 264 -20.64 6.76 9.24
C ASP A 264 -19.68 6.15 10.27
N ALA A 265 -19.33 6.94 11.28
CA ALA A 265 -18.31 6.55 12.26
C ALA A 265 -18.72 5.34 13.13
N ALA A 266 -20.02 5.13 13.37
CA ALA A 266 -20.51 4.01 14.18
C ALA A 266 -20.37 2.70 13.40
N GLU A 267 -20.75 2.69 12.12
CA GLU A 267 -20.58 1.52 11.25
C GLU A 267 -19.10 1.21 11.02
N GLN A 268 -18.26 2.22 10.81
CA GLN A 268 -16.80 2.05 10.70
C GLN A 268 -16.23 1.37 11.96
N ALA A 269 -16.58 1.89 13.14
CA ALA A 269 -16.10 1.34 14.41
C ALA A 269 -16.57 -0.10 14.62
N ARG A 270 -17.83 -0.41 14.27
CA ARG A 270 -18.38 -1.77 14.34
C ARG A 270 -17.58 -2.72 13.45
N ARG A 271 -17.36 -2.38 12.19
CA ARG A 271 -16.61 -3.22 11.23
C ARG A 271 -15.17 -3.46 11.65
N LEU A 272 -14.49 -2.43 12.14
CA LEU A 272 -13.13 -2.56 12.69
C LEU A 272 -13.10 -3.46 13.94
N ALA A 273 -14.13 -3.41 14.80
CA ALA A 273 -14.25 -4.28 15.95
C ALA A 273 -14.48 -5.75 15.55
N ASP A 274 -15.32 -5.99 14.54
CA ASP A 274 -15.58 -7.33 13.99
C ASP A 274 -14.32 -7.92 13.37
N TRP A 275 -13.58 -7.13 12.59
CA TRP A 275 -12.26 -7.50 12.06
C TRP A 275 -11.27 -7.85 13.18
N ALA A 276 -11.10 -6.96 14.16
CA ALA A 276 -10.20 -7.20 15.28
C ALA A 276 -10.58 -8.46 16.09
N SER A 277 -11.89 -8.75 16.23
CA SER A 277 -12.38 -9.99 16.85
C SER A 277 -12.01 -11.23 16.03
N ALA A 278 -12.18 -11.17 14.69
CA ALA A 278 -11.83 -12.27 13.79
C ALA A 278 -10.32 -12.57 13.84
N VAL A 279 -9.47 -11.52 13.78
CA VAL A 279 -8.02 -11.67 13.90
C VAL A 279 -7.63 -12.26 15.25
N ARG A 280 -8.19 -11.78 16.38
CA ARG A 280 -7.90 -12.34 17.72
C ARG A 280 -8.22 -13.83 17.79
N ARG A 281 -9.37 -14.28 17.25
CA ARG A 281 -9.75 -15.70 17.22
C ARG A 281 -8.78 -16.56 16.41
N LEU A 282 -8.12 -15.96 15.41
CA LEU A 282 -7.11 -16.66 14.60
C LEU A 282 -5.76 -16.75 15.32
N LEU A 283 -5.46 -15.78 16.20
CA LEU A 283 -4.19 -15.69 16.90
C LEU A 283 -4.13 -16.50 18.21
N THR A 284 -5.29 -16.95 18.71
CA THR A 284 -5.40 -17.83 19.89
C THR A 284 -5.24 -19.29 19.50
#